data_d791088306d91124a31d402598bd296f
#
_entry.id   d791088306d91124a31d402598bd296f
#
_cell.length_a   1.000
_cell.length_b   1.000
_cell.length_c   1.000
_cell.angle_alpha   90.00
_cell.angle_beta   90.00
_cell.angle_gamma   90.00
#
_symmetry.space_group_name_H-M   'P 1'
#
loop_
_entity.id
_entity.type
_entity.pdbx_description
1 polymer ?
#
loop_
_entity_poly.entity_id
_entity_poly.type
_entity_poly.pdbx_seq_one_letter_code
_entity_poly.pdbx_strand_id
1 'polypeptide(L)'
;MKLLVLMTLIAIATIAYLKMSKAAPLLVSSDVAPNFNLPDANGKIHQLSDYAGQWLVLYFYPKDDTPGCTKEACHFRDDLAILEKLGAKVVGVSVDDGQSHGAFAKKYSLPFPLLSDIDGLTANKYGALTNLGLVKIAKRYTFLIDPQSRIAKTYFSVDTSRHSLEIIDDLTELKAK
;
A
#
# COMPACT_ATOMS: atom_id res chain seq x y z
N MET A 1 -47.36 8.34 -14.61
CA MET A 1 -46.37 9.16 -13.87
C MET A 1 -45.53 8.35 -12.88
N LYS A 2 -46.11 7.59 -11.92
CA LYS A 2 -45.34 6.84 -10.89
C LYS A 2 -44.37 5.79 -11.45
N LEU A 3 -44.75 5.10 -12.54
CA LEU A 3 -43.90 4.06 -13.17
C LEU A 3 -42.66 4.66 -13.87
N LEU A 4 -42.82 5.82 -14.50
CA LEU A 4 -41.72 6.54 -15.18
C LEU A 4 -40.69 7.06 -14.17
N VAL A 5 -41.14 7.56 -13.03
CA VAL A 5 -40.26 8.02 -11.94
C VAL A 5 -39.48 6.84 -11.31
N LEU A 6 -40.12 5.68 -11.17
CA LEU A 6 -39.47 4.49 -10.65
C LEU A 6 -38.36 3.96 -11.60
N MET A 7 -38.64 3.95 -12.91
CA MET A 7 -37.68 3.55 -13.94
C MET A 7 -36.48 4.49 -14.00
N THR A 8 -36.67 5.81 -13.85
CA THR A 8 -35.56 6.77 -13.81
C THR A 8 -34.72 6.62 -12.55
N LEU A 9 -35.32 6.37 -11.40
CA LEU A 9 -34.56 6.13 -10.14
C LEU A 9 -33.73 4.85 -10.21
N ILE A 10 -34.28 3.79 -10.81
CA ILE A 10 -33.53 2.53 -11.02
C ILE A 10 -32.36 2.76 -11.99
N ALA A 11 -32.57 3.50 -13.08
CA ALA A 11 -31.52 3.81 -14.05
C ALA A 11 -30.40 4.66 -13.42
N ILE A 12 -30.74 5.65 -12.58
CA ILE A 12 -29.76 6.47 -11.86
C ILE A 12 -28.98 5.61 -10.84
N ALA A 13 -29.68 4.74 -10.12
CA ALA A 13 -29.04 3.85 -9.14
C ALA A 13 -28.10 2.84 -9.82
N THR A 14 -28.49 2.29 -10.98
CA THR A 14 -27.62 1.39 -11.74
C THR A 14 -26.40 2.09 -12.33
N ILE A 15 -26.56 3.33 -12.84
CA ILE A 15 -25.44 4.14 -13.34
C ILE A 15 -24.49 4.53 -12.20
N ALA A 16 -25.02 4.88 -11.02
CA ALA A 16 -24.23 5.16 -9.83
C ALA A 16 -23.47 3.90 -9.34
N TYR A 17 -24.13 2.75 -9.33
CA TYR A 17 -23.54 1.47 -8.97
C TYR A 17 -22.41 1.06 -9.93
N LEU A 18 -22.62 1.23 -11.24
CA LEU A 18 -21.61 0.95 -12.28
C LEU A 18 -20.39 1.90 -12.18
N LYS A 19 -20.59 3.15 -11.76
CA LYS A 19 -19.49 4.10 -11.50
C LYS A 19 -18.70 3.74 -10.24
N MET A 20 -19.33 3.19 -9.21
CA MET A 20 -18.67 2.75 -7.98
C MET A 20 -17.89 1.44 -8.13
N SER A 21 -18.19 0.64 -9.15
CA SER A 21 -17.62 -0.71 -9.34
C SER A 21 -16.36 -0.75 -10.21
N LYS A 22 -15.83 0.39 -10.69
CA LYS A 22 -14.55 0.36 -11.41
C LYS A 22 -13.41 0.17 -10.42
N ALA A 23 -12.80 -1.02 -10.44
CA ALA A 23 -11.50 -1.23 -9.82
C ALA A 23 -10.51 -0.18 -10.35
N ALA A 24 -9.72 0.42 -9.47
CA ALA A 24 -8.67 1.33 -9.90
C ALA A 24 -7.70 0.59 -10.85
N PRO A 25 -7.17 1.26 -11.88
CA PRO A 25 -6.19 0.66 -12.77
C PRO A 25 -4.96 0.22 -11.97
N LEU A 26 -4.32 -0.85 -12.41
CA LEU A 26 -3.04 -1.27 -11.84
C LEU A 26 -1.98 -0.24 -12.26
N LEU A 27 -1.24 0.27 -11.28
CA LEU A 27 -0.13 1.17 -11.52
C LEU A 27 1.07 0.38 -12.05
N VAL A 28 1.70 0.93 -13.08
CA VAL A 28 2.87 0.32 -13.73
C VAL A 28 4.07 1.27 -13.67
N SER A 29 5.23 0.78 -14.08
CA SER A 29 6.46 1.58 -14.14
C SER A 29 6.25 2.88 -14.94
N SER A 30 6.81 3.97 -14.44
CA SER A 30 6.71 5.35 -14.93
C SER A 30 5.43 6.10 -14.57
N ASP A 31 4.41 5.46 -13.99
CA ASP A 31 3.26 6.19 -13.46
C ASP A 31 3.69 7.08 -12.27
N VAL A 32 3.01 8.21 -12.11
CA VAL A 32 3.16 9.04 -10.91
C VAL A 32 2.51 8.30 -9.74
N ALA A 33 3.23 8.12 -8.64
CA ALA A 33 2.70 7.49 -7.44
C ALA A 33 1.55 8.33 -6.87
N PRO A 34 0.37 7.73 -6.60
CA PRO A 34 -0.73 8.45 -5.96
C PRO A 34 -0.34 8.99 -4.58
N ASN A 35 -0.69 10.24 -4.32
CA ASN A 35 -0.46 10.81 -3.00
C ASN A 35 -1.32 10.13 -1.93
N PHE A 36 -0.72 9.95 -0.75
CA PHE A 36 -1.38 9.48 0.46
C PHE A 36 -1.17 10.46 1.62
N ASN A 37 -2.01 10.33 2.62
CA ASN A 37 -1.95 11.12 3.86
C ASN A 37 -2.56 10.25 4.95
N LEU A 38 -1.72 9.48 5.66
CA LEU A 38 -2.14 8.42 6.56
C LEU A 38 -1.42 8.52 7.91
N PRO A 39 -2.12 8.25 9.03
CA PRO A 39 -1.50 8.21 10.35
C PRO A 39 -0.73 6.91 10.58
N ASP A 40 0.36 6.99 11.32
CA ASP A 40 1.01 5.84 11.96
C ASP A 40 0.36 5.51 13.33
N ALA A 41 0.92 4.51 14.03
CA ALA A 41 0.45 4.08 15.35
C ALA A 41 0.50 5.18 16.43
N ASN A 42 1.29 6.23 16.25
CA ASN A 42 1.43 7.36 17.18
C ASN A 42 0.56 8.56 16.77
N GLY A 43 -0.20 8.42 15.69
CA GLY A 43 -1.01 9.50 15.12
C GLY A 43 -0.21 10.50 14.28
N LYS A 44 1.08 10.27 14.05
CA LYS A 44 1.88 11.09 13.12
C LYS A 44 1.41 10.84 11.71
N ILE A 45 1.11 11.92 11.00
CA ILE A 45 0.71 11.85 9.59
C ILE A 45 1.96 11.70 8.71
N HIS A 46 1.88 10.73 7.78
CA HIS A 46 2.85 10.51 6.73
C HIS A 46 2.19 10.74 5.37
N GLN A 47 2.91 11.41 4.50
CA GLN A 47 2.46 11.69 3.13
C GLN A 47 3.58 11.38 2.13
N LEU A 48 3.22 11.16 0.86
CA LEU A 48 4.20 10.79 -0.16
C LEU A 48 5.35 11.81 -0.27
N SER A 49 5.06 13.10 -0.11
CA SER A 49 6.06 14.17 -0.16
C SER A 49 7.12 14.09 0.94
N ASP A 50 6.86 13.41 2.07
CA ASP A 50 7.85 13.24 3.14
C ASP A 50 9.01 12.34 2.71
N TYR A 51 8.83 11.59 1.63
CA TYR A 51 9.80 10.67 1.04
C TYR A 51 10.42 11.20 -0.26
N ALA A 52 10.10 12.44 -0.66
CA ALA A 52 10.66 13.04 -1.87
C ALA A 52 12.19 13.10 -1.80
N GLY A 53 12.87 12.82 -2.91
CA GLY A 53 14.34 12.74 -2.97
C GLY A 53 14.92 11.42 -2.46
N GLN A 54 14.12 10.49 -1.99
CA GLN A 54 14.53 9.16 -1.52
C GLN A 54 13.76 8.07 -2.28
N TRP A 55 14.31 6.88 -2.31
CA TRP A 55 13.57 5.70 -2.73
C TRP A 55 12.59 5.31 -1.63
N LEU A 56 11.39 4.87 -2.03
CA LEU A 56 10.36 4.40 -1.10
C LEU A 56 9.88 3.01 -1.49
N VAL A 57 10.00 2.08 -0.57
CA VAL A 57 9.33 0.76 -0.61
C VAL A 57 8.00 0.91 0.10
N LEU A 58 6.92 1.09 -0.66
CA LEU A 58 5.56 1.17 -0.16
C LEU A 58 4.88 -0.18 -0.33
N TYR A 59 4.76 -0.96 0.75
CA TYR A 59 4.14 -2.27 0.68
C TYR A 59 2.77 -2.29 1.34
N PHE A 60 1.78 -2.79 0.61
CA PHE A 60 0.44 -3.08 1.11
C PHE A 60 0.37 -4.52 1.57
N TYR A 61 -0.29 -4.77 2.70
CA TYR A 61 -0.43 -6.11 3.26
C TYR A 61 -1.82 -6.32 3.87
N PRO A 62 -2.34 -7.57 3.87
CA PRO A 62 -3.71 -7.85 4.27
C PRO A 62 -4.08 -7.51 5.69
N LYS A 63 -3.21 -7.87 6.67
CA LYS A 63 -3.56 -7.74 8.09
C LYS A 63 -2.36 -7.94 9.01
N ASP A 64 -2.28 -7.12 10.07
CA ASP A 64 -1.30 -7.26 11.15
C ASP A 64 -1.32 -8.66 11.77
N ASP A 65 -0.14 -9.06 12.25
CA ASP A 65 0.10 -10.28 13.04
C ASP A 65 -0.40 -11.59 12.40
N THR A 66 -0.58 -11.61 11.06
CA THR A 66 -0.82 -12.85 10.32
C THR A 66 0.50 -13.46 9.86
N PRO A 67 0.59 -14.82 9.71
CA PRO A 67 1.88 -15.48 9.45
C PRO A 67 2.66 -14.91 8.26
N GLY A 68 2.00 -14.67 7.12
CA GLY A 68 2.64 -14.13 5.92
C GLY A 68 3.06 -12.68 6.07
N CYS A 69 2.22 -11.82 6.70
CA CYS A 69 2.55 -10.41 6.92
C CYS A 69 3.66 -10.25 7.95
N THR A 70 3.64 -11.07 8.99
CA THR A 70 4.73 -11.11 9.99
C THR A 70 6.05 -11.48 9.35
N LYS A 71 6.04 -12.53 8.52
CA LYS A 71 7.25 -12.98 7.82
C LYS A 71 7.83 -11.87 6.93
N GLU A 72 6.99 -11.22 6.13
CA GLU A 72 7.39 -10.13 5.24
C GLU A 72 7.95 -8.93 6.02
N ALA A 73 7.24 -8.48 7.06
CA ALA A 73 7.68 -7.36 7.89
C ALA A 73 9.01 -7.64 8.61
N CYS A 74 9.20 -8.87 9.12
CA CYS A 74 10.45 -9.28 9.75
C CYS A 74 11.63 -9.28 8.76
N HIS A 75 11.44 -9.75 7.52
CA HIS A 75 12.48 -9.68 6.50
C HIS A 75 12.82 -8.21 6.14
N PHE A 76 11.84 -7.33 6.00
CA PHE A 76 12.11 -5.90 5.83
C PHE A 76 12.87 -5.29 7.02
N ARG A 77 12.54 -5.68 8.26
CA ARG A 77 13.28 -5.26 9.46
C ARG A 77 14.73 -5.72 9.40
N ASP A 78 14.95 -6.99 9.10
CA ASP A 78 16.27 -7.61 9.14
C ASP A 78 17.19 -7.03 8.04
N ASP A 79 16.64 -6.71 6.89
CA ASP A 79 17.36 -6.15 5.74
C ASP A 79 17.31 -4.61 5.68
N LEU A 80 16.69 -3.93 6.67
CA LEU A 80 16.48 -2.49 6.64
C LEU A 80 17.79 -1.70 6.47
N ALA A 81 18.85 -2.10 7.16
CA ALA A 81 20.15 -1.43 7.07
C ALA A 81 20.73 -1.44 5.65
N ILE A 82 20.46 -2.48 4.87
CA ILE A 82 20.89 -2.59 3.46
C ILE A 82 20.04 -1.65 2.60
N LEU A 83 18.71 -1.67 2.79
CA LEU A 83 17.78 -0.78 2.09
C LEU A 83 18.11 0.69 2.35
N GLU A 84 18.38 1.07 3.59
CA GLU A 84 18.77 2.44 3.96
C GLU A 84 20.12 2.86 3.35
N LYS A 85 21.09 1.96 3.28
CA LYS A 85 22.35 2.21 2.55
C LYS A 85 22.12 2.48 1.06
N LEU A 86 21.12 1.83 0.48
CA LEU A 86 20.70 2.09 -0.90
C LEU A 86 19.83 3.35 -1.02
N GLY A 87 19.56 4.07 0.07
CA GLY A 87 18.77 5.30 0.09
C GLY A 87 17.26 5.05 0.05
N ALA A 88 16.81 3.87 0.44
CA ALA A 88 15.40 3.50 0.46
C ALA A 88 14.82 3.56 1.87
N LYS A 89 13.57 4.05 1.97
CA LYS A 89 12.73 3.95 3.16
C LYS A 89 11.67 2.88 2.94
N VAL A 90 11.27 2.21 4.03
CA VAL A 90 10.22 1.18 4.03
C VAL A 90 9.00 1.71 4.76
N VAL A 91 7.82 1.54 4.17
CA VAL A 91 6.53 1.92 4.75
C VAL A 91 5.52 0.83 4.46
N GLY A 92 4.88 0.31 5.52
CA GLY A 92 3.78 -0.64 5.39
C GLY A 92 2.43 0.07 5.43
N VAL A 93 1.44 -0.45 4.70
CA VAL A 93 0.08 0.07 4.69
C VAL A 93 -0.92 -1.08 4.78
N SER A 94 -1.84 -1.02 5.72
CA SER A 94 -2.99 -1.91 5.77
C SER A 94 -4.26 -1.17 6.20
N VAL A 95 -5.38 -1.86 6.25
CA VAL A 95 -6.66 -1.31 6.75
C VAL A 95 -6.81 -1.46 8.26
N ASP A 96 -5.80 -1.97 8.95
CA ASP A 96 -5.78 -2.04 10.41
C ASP A 96 -5.63 -0.64 11.03
N ASP A 97 -6.06 -0.51 12.28
CA ASP A 97 -5.96 0.75 13.02
C ASP A 97 -4.58 0.95 13.68
N GLY A 98 -4.33 2.17 14.18
CA GLY A 98 -3.08 2.52 14.82
C GLY A 98 -2.76 1.69 16.08
N GLN A 99 -3.77 1.22 16.81
CA GLN A 99 -3.58 0.36 17.99
C GLN A 99 -3.03 -1.00 17.56
N SER A 100 -3.61 -1.60 16.52
CA SER A 100 -3.14 -2.85 15.92
C SER A 100 -1.70 -2.71 15.42
N HIS A 101 -1.42 -1.66 14.65
CA HIS A 101 -0.07 -1.37 14.15
C HIS A 101 0.96 -1.20 15.28
N GLY A 102 0.59 -0.48 16.35
CA GLY A 102 1.46 -0.30 17.51
C GLY A 102 1.79 -1.63 18.21
N ALA A 103 0.78 -2.49 18.39
CA ALA A 103 0.97 -3.82 18.97
C ALA A 103 1.84 -4.71 18.08
N PHE A 104 1.58 -4.72 16.78
CA PHE A 104 2.35 -5.49 15.79
C PHE A 104 3.80 -5.02 15.70
N ALA A 105 4.02 -3.71 15.55
CA ALA A 105 5.37 -3.15 15.51
C ALA A 105 6.16 -3.44 16.79
N LYS A 106 5.53 -3.30 17.96
CA LYS A 106 6.17 -3.60 19.25
C LYS A 106 6.53 -5.07 19.37
N LYS A 107 5.60 -5.98 19.02
CA LYS A 107 5.78 -7.44 19.14
C LYS A 107 6.97 -7.94 18.33
N TYR A 108 7.16 -7.39 17.13
CA TYR A 108 8.20 -7.83 16.21
C TYR A 108 9.36 -6.83 16.05
N SER A 109 9.39 -5.78 16.88
CA SER A 109 10.45 -4.75 16.86
C SER A 109 10.64 -4.15 15.47
N LEU A 110 9.53 -3.77 14.80
CA LEU A 110 9.56 -3.17 13.47
C LEU A 110 9.98 -1.70 13.56
N PRO A 111 11.10 -1.28 12.95
CA PRO A 111 11.65 0.08 13.13
C PRO A 111 11.16 1.08 12.06
N PHE A 112 10.23 0.69 11.22
CA PHE A 112 9.66 1.52 10.15
C PHE A 112 8.15 1.74 10.36
N PRO A 113 7.56 2.81 9.78
CA PRO A 113 6.15 3.13 9.99
C PRO A 113 5.22 2.12 9.32
N LEU A 114 4.15 1.79 10.05
CA LEU A 114 2.96 1.12 9.56
C LEU A 114 1.82 2.14 9.56
N LEU A 115 1.15 2.30 8.42
CA LEU A 115 0.17 3.35 8.20
C LEU A 115 -1.25 2.79 8.10
N SER A 116 -2.19 3.42 8.81
CA SER A 116 -3.59 3.02 8.89
C SER A 116 -4.40 3.63 7.74
N ASP A 117 -4.77 2.81 6.76
CA ASP A 117 -5.69 3.14 5.67
C ASP A 117 -7.07 2.50 5.92
N ILE A 118 -7.71 2.85 7.06
CA ILE A 118 -8.93 2.21 7.56
C ILE A 118 -10.04 2.16 6.49
N ASP A 119 -10.18 3.24 5.73
CA ASP A 119 -11.17 3.33 4.67
C ASP A 119 -10.75 2.63 3.36
N GLY A 120 -9.51 2.20 3.25
CA GLY A 120 -8.94 1.58 2.05
C GLY A 120 -8.82 2.53 0.87
N LEU A 121 -8.86 3.84 1.10
CA LEU A 121 -8.84 4.83 0.02
C LEU A 121 -7.48 4.89 -0.68
N THR A 122 -6.41 4.79 0.08
CA THR A 122 -5.04 4.75 -0.48
C THR A 122 -4.80 3.43 -1.19
N ALA A 123 -5.13 2.31 -0.57
CA ALA A 123 -5.02 0.99 -1.20
C ALA A 123 -5.83 0.93 -2.51
N ASN A 124 -7.00 1.57 -2.55
CA ASN A 124 -7.79 1.65 -3.78
C ASN A 124 -7.09 2.46 -4.88
N LYS A 125 -6.49 3.63 -4.56
CA LYS A 125 -5.74 4.43 -5.54
C LYS A 125 -4.56 3.66 -6.14
N TYR A 126 -3.94 2.79 -5.35
CA TYR A 126 -2.83 1.93 -5.79
C TYR A 126 -3.29 0.61 -6.43
N GLY A 127 -4.61 0.39 -6.61
CA GLY A 127 -5.15 -0.88 -7.12
C GLY A 127 -4.94 -2.07 -6.17
N ALA A 128 -4.50 -1.78 -4.94
CA ALA A 128 -4.16 -2.73 -3.89
C ALA A 128 -5.32 -3.02 -2.92
N LEU A 129 -6.57 -2.70 -3.27
CA LEU A 129 -7.73 -2.98 -2.42
C LEU A 129 -8.54 -4.15 -2.95
N THR A 130 -8.93 -5.05 -2.06
CA THR A 130 -10.06 -5.97 -2.24
C THR A 130 -11.21 -5.45 -1.39
N ASN A 131 -12.31 -5.10 -2.05
CA ASN A 131 -13.52 -4.62 -1.39
C ASN A 131 -14.67 -5.62 -1.62
N LEU A 132 -15.11 -6.25 -0.54
CA LEU A 132 -16.20 -7.23 -0.52
C LEU A 132 -17.48 -6.64 0.10
N GLY A 133 -17.67 -5.33 0.02
CA GLY A 133 -18.78 -4.61 0.62
C GLY A 133 -18.52 -4.26 2.08
N LEU A 134 -18.85 -5.17 2.99
CA LEU A 134 -18.63 -4.96 4.44
C LEU A 134 -17.19 -5.19 4.90
N VAL A 135 -16.38 -5.87 4.09
CA VAL A 135 -14.99 -6.20 4.41
C VAL A 135 -14.07 -5.60 3.37
N LYS A 136 -13.10 -4.84 3.83
CA LYS A 136 -12.01 -4.30 3.01
C LYS A 136 -10.70 -4.94 3.45
N ILE A 137 -9.87 -5.33 2.50
CA ILE A 137 -8.57 -5.96 2.76
C ILE A 137 -7.58 -5.42 1.73
N ALA A 138 -6.42 -4.97 2.18
CA ALA A 138 -5.34 -4.66 1.26
C ALA A 138 -4.78 -5.95 0.63
N LYS A 139 -4.48 -5.90 -0.66
CA LYS A 139 -3.75 -6.96 -1.35
C LYS A 139 -2.28 -6.87 -0.96
N ARG A 140 -1.55 -7.98 -1.14
CA ARG A 140 -0.11 -7.99 -0.96
C ARG A 140 0.59 -7.48 -2.22
N TYR A 141 0.64 -6.16 -2.35
CA TYR A 141 1.28 -5.45 -3.47
C TYR A 141 2.34 -4.51 -2.93
N THR A 142 3.47 -4.43 -3.62
CA THR A 142 4.54 -3.48 -3.27
C THR A 142 4.86 -2.60 -4.46
N PHE A 143 5.15 -1.35 -4.16
CA PHE A 143 5.56 -0.34 -5.12
C PHE A 143 6.92 0.21 -4.72
N LEU A 144 7.91 0.05 -5.59
CA LEU A 144 9.18 0.73 -5.47
C LEU A 144 9.04 2.08 -6.16
N ILE A 145 9.13 3.15 -5.39
CA ILE A 145 8.90 4.52 -5.83
C ILE A 145 10.26 5.25 -5.86
N ASP A 146 10.54 5.93 -6.95
CA ASP A 146 11.78 6.65 -7.15
C ASP A 146 11.80 8.02 -6.44
N PRO A 147 12.98 8.69 -6.34
CA PRO A 147 13.10 10.00 -5.72
C PRO A 147 12.24 11.11 -6.36
N GLN A 148 11.72 10.91 -7.57
CA GLN A 148 10.82 11.81 -8.29
C GLN A 148 9.35 11.46 -8.08
N SER A 149 9.05 10.57 -7.12
CA SER A 149 7.69 10.10 -6.82
C SER A 149 7.02 9.36 -7.99
N ARG A 150 7.78 8.64 -8.81
CA ARG A 150 7.28 7.77 -9.86
C ARG A 150 7.44 6.31 -9.47
N ILE A 151 6.54 5.48 -9.93
CA ILE A 151 6.63 4.03 -9.78
C ILE A 151 7.80 3.53 -10.63
N ALA A 152 8.85 3.05 -10.01
CA ALA A 152 9.97 2.42 -10.72
C ALA A 152 9.71 0.94 -10.99
N LYS A 153 9.11 0.24 -10.02
CA LYS A 153 8.72 -1.17 -10.16
C LYS A 153 7.50 -1.50 -9.31
N THR A 154 6.73 -2.50 -9.74
CA THR A 154 5.55 -3.00 -9.03
C THR A 154 5.66 -4.51 -8.81
N TYR A 155 5.20 -4.99 -7.64
CA TYR A 155 5.23 -6.39 -7.26
C TYR A 155 3.80 -6.81 -6.91
N PHE A 156 3.15 -7.53 -7.81
CA PHE A 156 1.76 -8.01 -7.65
C PHE A 156 1.68 -9.47 -7.17
N SER A 157 2.82 -10.17 -7.16
CA SER A 157 2.96 -11.51 -6.63
C SER A 157 4.20 -11.55 -5.75
N VAL A 158 4.01 -11.60 -4.44
CA VAL A 158 5.07 -11.43 -3.44
C VAL A 158 5.33 -12.75 -2.74
N ASP A 159 6.57 -13.24 -2.81
CA ASP A 159 7.07 -14.28 -1.92
C ASP A 159 7.61 -13.62 -0.64
N THR A 160 6.84 -13.70 0.43
CA THR A 160 7.15 -13.06 1.71
C THR A 160 8.48 -13.51 2.34
N SER A 161 9.08 -14.61 1.83
CA SER A 161 10.35 -15.12 2.32
C SER A 161 11.59 -14.52 1.64
N ARG A 162 11.40 -13.84 0.50
CA ARG A 162 12.49 -13.31 -0.32
C ARG A 162 12.27 -11.89 -0.78
N HIS A 163 11.13 -11.29 -0.42
CA HIS A 163 10.69 -10.03 -1.01
C HIS A 163 11.64 -8.87 -0.74
N SER A 164 12.20 -8.76 0.47
CA SER A 164 13.21 -7.74 0.79
C SER A 164 14.47 -7.87 -0.06
N LEU A 165 14.94 -9.10 -0.29
CA LEU A 165 16.11 -9.37 -1.13
C LEU A 165 15.82 -9.05 -2.61
N GLU A 166 14.63 -9.41 -3.11
CA GLU A 166 14.20 -9.06 -4.47
C GLU A 166 14.23 -7.54 -4.69
N ILE A 167 13.74 -6.77 -3.72
CA ILE A 167 13.75 -5.29 -3.79
C ILE A 167 15.18 -4.75 -3.72
N ILE A 168 16.06 -5.33 -2.90
CA ILE A 168 17.48 -4.93 -2.81
C ILE A 168 18.19 -5.14 -4.14
N ASP A 169 17.98 -6.28 -4.78
CA ASP A 169 18.56 -6.60 -6.09
C ASP A 169 18.08 -5.61 -7.16
N ASP A 170 16.77 -5.40 -7.23
CA ASP A 170 16.15 -4.46 -8.17
C ASP A 170 16.62 -3.02 -7.96
N LEU A 171 16.67 -2.57 -6.71
CA LEU A 171 17.11 -1.23 -6.36
C LEU A 171 18.59 -1.02 -6.71
N THR A 172 19.42 -2.04 -6.52
CA THR A 172 20.84 -2.02 -6.89
C THR A 172 20.99 -1.88 -8.40
N GLU A 173 20.20 -2.64 -9.18
CA GLU A 173 20.20 -2.56 -10.64
C GLU A 173 19.69 -1.19 -11.14
N LEU A 174 18.60 -0.67 -10.58
CA LEU A 174 18.03 0.62 -10.99
C LEU A 174 18.95 1.80 -10.71
N LYS A 175 19.77 1.73 -9.66
CA LYS A 175 20.74 2.78 -9.31
C LYS A 175 22.05 2.68 -10.10
N ALA A 176 22.31 1.58 -10.79
CA ALA A 176 23.48 1.41 -11.63
C ALA A 176 23.29 1.96 -13.07
N LYS A 177 22.06 2.31 -13.44
CA LYS A 177 21.67 2.88 -14.74
C LYS A 177 21.74 4.39 -14.73
#